data_be70f357f707975c0947033cb5f45604
#
_entry.id   be70f357f707975c0947033cb5f45604
#
_cell.length_a   1.000
_cell.length_b   1.000
_cell.length_c   1.000
_cell.angle_alpha   90.00
_cell.angle_beta   90.00
_cell.angle_gamma   90.00
#
_symmetry.space_group_name_H-M   'P 1'
#
loop_
_entity.id
_entity.type
_entity.pdbx_description
1 polymer ?
#
loop_
_entity_poly.entity_id
_entity_poly.type
_entity_poly.pdbx_seq_one_letter_code
_entity_poly.pdbx_strand_id
1 'polypeptide(L)'
;MNPSVSTLFHEAERLDNRSLDIFIDSIVSLRVRREVSNKQKEEASLLEKINKGLSLKQVEQFKMLNKKRLDETLTTSEYDELLVLLEKTEKFNTIRVKHLSALARLRNVSVRELMKQLDIKAYNG
;
A
#
# COMPACT_ATOMS: atom_id res chain seq x y z
N MET A 1 -29.59 4.96 15.97
CA MET A 1 -29.68 3.68 16.70
C MET A 1 -29.24 2.54 15.78
N ASN A 2 -28.21 1.82 16.14
CA ASN A 2 -27.73 0.70 15.34
C ASN A 2 -28.62 -0.53 15.58
N PRO A 3 -29.22 -1.12 14.53
CA PRO A 3 -29.99 -2.34 14.70
C PRO A 3 -29.08 -3.49 15.13
N SER A 4 -29.54 -4.31 16.05
CA SER A 4 -28.84 -5.52 16.44
C SER A 4 -29.13 -6.64 15.45
N VAL A 5 -28.21 -7.62 15.36
CA VAL A 5 -28.43 -8.82 14.55
C VAL A 5 -29.69 -9.56 14.99
N SER A 6 -29.91 -9.65 16.29
CA SER A 6 -31.09 -10.29 16.86
C SER A 6 -32.39 -9.62 16.37
N THR A 7 -32.44 -8.30 16.36
CA THR A 7 -33.61 -7.54 15.88
C THR A 7 -33.85 -7.81 14.39
N LEU A 8 -32.80 -7.79 13.58
CA LEU A 8 -32.90 -8.06 12.15
C LEU A 8 -33.34 -9.51 11.87
N PHE A 9 -32.86 -10.45 12.67
CA PHE A 9 -33.28 -11.84 12.55
C PHE A 9 -34.77 -12.03 12.86
N HIS A 10 -35.27 -11.39 13.92
CA HIS A 10 -36.71 -11.42 14.25
C HIS A 10 -37.57 -10.81 13.14
N GLU A 11 -37.13 -9.74 12.52
CA GLU A 11 -37.80 -9.16 11.37
C GLU A 11 -37.81 -10.16 10.18
N ALA A 12 -36.69 -10.85 9.94
CA ALA A 12 -36.58 -11.83 8.87
C ALA A 12 -37.48 -13.05 9.08
N GLU A 13 -37.71 -13.48 10.35
CA GLU A 13 -38.60 -14.58 10.68
C GLU A 13 -40.06 -14.32 10.22
N ARG A 14 -40.45 -13.07 10.09
CA ARG A 14 -41.76 -12.65 9.67
C ARG A 14 -41.97 -12.64 8.17
N LEU A 15 -40.89 -12.83 7.39
CA LEU A 15 -40.95 -12.86 5.94
C LEU A 15 -41.51 -14.21 5.45
N ASP A 16 -42.24 -14.20 4.33
CA ASP A 16 -42.54 -15.42 3.61
C ASP A 16 -41.31 -15.98 2.91
N ASN A 17 -41.35 -17.22 2.43
CA ASN A 17 -40.17 -17.88 1.85
C ASN A 17 -39.60 -17.13 0.66
N ARG A 18 -40.45 -16.57 -0.20
CA ARG A 18 -39.99 -15.80 -1.37
C ARG A 18 -39.23 -14.54 -0.97
N SER A 19 -39.79 -13.77 -0.05
CA SER A 19 -39.17 -12.55 0.47
C SER A 19 -37.89 -12.86 1.23
N LEU A 20 -37.86 -13.98 1.95
CA LEU A 20 -36.67 -14.43 2.66
C LEU A 20 -35.53 -14.74 1.70
N ASP A 21 -35.81 -15.43 0.57
CA ASP A 21 -34.80 -15.73 -0.45
C ASP A 21 -34.24 -14.44 -1.06
N ILE A 22 -35.10 -13.47 -1.37
CA ILE A 22 -34.68 -12.16 -1.88
C ILE A 22 -33.80 -11.44 -0.86
N PHE A 23 -34.18 -11.50 0.41
CA PHE A 23 -33.40 -10.87 1.49
C PHE A 23 -32.02 -11.51 1.65
N ILE A 24 -31.94 -12.83 1.61
CA ILE A 24 -30.65 -13.55 1.67
C ILE A 24 -29.74 -13.12 0.51
N ASP A 25 -30.24 -13.12 -0.71
CA ASP A 25 -29.47 -12.72 -1.88
C ASP A 25 -28.99 -11.27 -1.76
N SER A 26 -29.84 -10.39 -1.26
CA SER A 26 -29.49 -8.97 -1.04
C SER A 26 -28.37 -8.81 -0.01
N ILE A 27 -28.41 -9.58 1.09
CA ILE A 27 -27.38 -9.56 2.13
C ILE A 27 -26.04 -10.09 1.59
N VAL A 28 -26.05 -11.18 0.85
CA VAL A 28 -24.85 -11.75 0.24
C VAL A 28 -24.23 -10.73 -0.72
N SER A 29 -25.04 -10.09 -1.56
CA SER A 29 -24.58 -9.04 -2.47
C SER A 29 -23.96 -7.86 -1.73
N LEU A 30 -24.57 -7.44 -0.63
CA LEU A 30 -24.05 -6.37 0.22
C LEU A 30 -22.67 -6.72 0.80
N ARG A 31 -22.51 -7.94 1.29
CA ARG A 31 -21.24 -8.42 1.83
C ARG A 31 -20.14 -8.41 0.77
N VAL A 32 -20.44 -8.91 -0.42
CA VAL A 32 -19.47 -8.92 -1.55
C VAL A 32 -19.05 -7.50 -1.89
N ARG A 33 -19.99 -6.55 -2.00
CA ARG A 33 -19.66 -5.15 -2.30
C ARG A 33 -18.78 -4.52 -1.23
N ARG A 34 -19.00 -4.82 0.04
CA ARG A 34 -18.18 -4.33 1.15
C ARG A 34 -16.76 -4.89 1.11
N GLU A 35 -16.61 -6.18 0.80
CA GLU A 35 -15.30 -6.82 0.68
C GLU A 35 -14.49 -6.20 -0.46
N VAL A 36 -15.10 -5.98 -1.62
CA VAL A 36 -14.44 -5.32 -2.77
C VAL A 36 -14.03 -3.89 -2.42
N SER A 37 -14.92 -3.12 -1.79
CA SER A 37 -14.62 -1.75 -1.38
C SER A 37 -13.47 -1.68 -0.37
N ASN A 38 -13.45 -2.57 0.61
CA ASN A 38 -12.38 -2.64 1.61
C ASN A 38 -11.04 -3.02 0.97
N LYS A 39 -11.05 -3.97 0.04
CA LYS A 39 -9.86 -4.38 -0.71
C LYS A 39 -9.30 -3.22 -1.52
N GLN A 40 -10.15 -2.45 -2.20
CA GLN A 40 -9.73 -1.27 -2.97
C GLN A 40 -9.11 -0.19 -2.09
N LYS A 41 -9.68 0.06 -0.92
CA LYS A 41 -9.14 1.03 0.05
C LYS A 41 -7.77 0.60 0.58
N GLU A 42 -7.63 -0.68 0.90
CA GLU A 42 -6.37 -1.25 1.37
C GLU A 42 -5.30 -1.16 0.28
N GLU A 43 -5.64 -1.49 -0.96
CA GLU A 43 -4.74 -1.37 -2.10
C GLU A 43 -4.27 0.07 -2.31
N ALA A 44 -5.19 1.04 -2.29
CA ALA A 44 -4.85 2.46 -2.42
C ALA A 44 -3.90 2.93 -1.31
N SER A 45 -4.16 2.51 -0.08
CA SER A 45 -3.30 2.83 1.06
C SER A 45 -1.89 2.25 0.91
N LEU A 46 -1.79 1.00 0.47
CA LEU A 46 -0.50 0.35 0.24
C LEU A 46 0.28 1.01 -0.90
N LEU A 47 -0.39 1.36 -2.00
CA LEU A 47 0.24 2.08 -3.12
C LEU A 47 0.79 3.44 -2.68
N GLU A 48 0.05 4.18 -1.88
CA GLU A 48 0.52 5.45 -1.31
C GLU A 48 1.78 5.25 -0.49
N LYS A 49 1.80 4.24 0.37
CA LYS A 49 2.97 3.93 1.22
C LYS A 49 4.18 3.45 0.41
N ILE A 50 3.95 2.67 -0.65
CA ILE A 50 5.01 2.20 -1.55
C ILE A 50 5.66 3.37 -2.29
N ASN A 51 4.86 4.38 -2.67
CA ASN A 51 5.34 5.54 -3.42
C ASN A 51 6.01 6.60 -2.55
N LYS A 52 5.99 6.47 -1.23
CA LYS A 52 6.73 7.37 -0.34
C LYS A 52 8.23 7.18 -0.49
N GLY A 53 8.94 8.31 -0.56
CA GLY A 53 10.38 8.32 -0.69
C GLY A 53 10.92 9.70 -0.40
N LEU A 54 12.17 9.96 -0.80
CA LEU A 54 12.78 11.27 -0.70
C LEU A 54 11.98 12.30 -1.50
N SER A 55 11.94 13.55 -0.98
CA SER A 55 11.36 14.66 -1.73
C SER A 55 12.21 14.95 -2.97
N LEU A 56 11.64 15.65 -3.95
CA LEU A 56 12.35 16.04 -5.16
C LEU A 56 13.63 16.81 -4.84
N LYS A 57 13.56 17.71 -3.87
CA LYS A 57 14.69 18.51 -3.39
C LYS A 57 15.80 17.59 -2.81
N GLN A 58 15.42 16.60 -2.01
CA GLN A 58 16.36 15.64 -1.44
C GLN A 58 16.98 14.73 -2.50
N VAL A 59 16.24 14.33 -3.53
CA VAL A 59 16.75 13.55 -4.65
C VAL A 59 17.81 14.36 -5.41
N GLU A 60 17.57 15.63 -5.69
CA GLU A 60 18.52 16.52 -6.36
C GLU A 60 19.78 16.71 -5.52
N GLN A 61 19.60 16.92 -4.20
CA GLN A 61 20.71 17.04 -3.26
C GLN A 61 21.56 15.77 -3.24
N PHE A 62 20.91 14.61 -3.19
CA PHE A 62 21.59 13.31 -3.24
C PHE A 62 22.42 13.15 -4.51
N LYS A 63 21.86 13.50 -5.67
CA LYS A 63 22.57 13.42 -6.96
C LYS A 63 23.79 14.33 -6.99
N MET A 64 23.65 15.55 -6.48
CA MET A 64 24.75 16.51 -6.40
C MET A 64 25.87 16.00 -5.50
N LEU A 65 25.53 15.53 -4.30
CA LEU A 65 26.50 15.01 -3.33
C LEU A 65 27.19 13.75 -3.85
N ASN A 66 26.44 12.86 -4.50
CA ASN A 66 27.00 11.64 -5.07
C ASN A 66 27.96 11.94 -6.21
N LYS A 67 27.67 12.94 -7.03
CA LYS A 67 28.58 13.41 -8.08
C LYS A 67 29.88 13.95 -7.47
N LYS A 68 29.79 14.77 -6.43
CA LYS A 68 30.96 15.27 -5.71
C LYS A 68 31.80 14.15 -5.09
N ARG A 69 31.12 13.12 -4.57
CA ARG A 69 31.80 11.93 -4.04
C ARG A 69 32.63 11.24 -5.12
N LEU A 70 32.05 11.05 -6.32
CA LEU A 70 32.74 10.43 -7.45
C LEU A 70 33.89 11.28 -7.95
N ASP A 71 33.77 12.60 -7.91
CA ASP A 71 34.81 13.56 -8.31
C ASP A 71 35.84 13.82 -7.20
N GLU A 72 35.67 13.19 -6.04
CA GLU A 72 36.55 13.35 -4.86
C GLU A 72 36.63 14.78 -4.35
N THR A 73 35.56 15.55 -4.51
CA THR A 73 35.45 16.97 -4.07
C THR A 73 34.56 17.18 -2.89
N LEU A 74 34.11 16.08 -2.24
CA LEU A 74 33.18 16.13 -1.13
C LEU A 74 33.84 16.66 0.14
N THR A 75 33.22 17.68 0.75
CA THR A 75 33.67 18.18 2.06
C THR A 75 33.19 17.25 3.18
N THR A 76 33.79 17.36 4.38
CA THR A 76 33.36 16.57 5.54
C THR A 76 31.90 16.82 5.89
N SER A 77 31.45 18.08 5.84
CA SER A 77 30.05 18.45 6.08
C SER A 77 29.11 17.84 5.04
N GLU A 78 29.50 17.88 3.78
CA GLU A 78 28.73 17.28 2.68
C GLU A 78 28.67 15.75 2.78
N TYR A 79 29.75 15.13 3.25
CA TYR A 79 29.78 13.70 3.51
C TYR A 79 28.74 13.30 4.58
N ASP A 80 28.64 14.08 5.66
CA ASP A 80 27.66 13.85 6.71
C ASP A 80 26.23 14.00 6.18
N GLU A 81 25.98 15.00 5.32
CA GLU A 81 24.68 15.17 4.65
C GLU A 81 24.34 13.98 3.77
N LEU A 82 25.31 13.48 3.01
CA LEU A 82 25.12 12.30 2.17
C LEU A 82 24.76 11.07 2.99
N LEU A 83 25.43 10.85 4.12
CA LEU A 83 25.11 9.73 5.01
C LEU A 83 23.68 9.80 5.54
N VAL A 84 23.20 10.99 5.89
CA VAL A 84 21.81 11.18 6.35
C VAL A 84 20.82 10.82 5.25
N LEU A 85 21.07 11.23 4.01
CA LEU A 85 20.22 10.91 2.88
C LEU A 85 20.22 9.42 2.54
N LEU A 86 21.38 8.78 2.62
CA LEU A 86 21.52 7.32 2.44
C LEU A 86 20.70 6.56 3.49
N GLU A 87 20.79 6.98 4.74
CA GLU A 87 20.05 6.36 5.85
C GLU A 87 18.55 6.48 5.64
N LYS A 88 18.07 7.65 5.22
CA LYS A 88 16.64 7.86 4.88
C LYS A 88 16.21 6.97 3.72
N THR A 89 17.02 6.87 2.69
CA THR A 89 16.75 6.01 1.53
C THR A 89 16.61 4.55 1.95
N GLU A 90 17.50 4.06 2.81
CA GLU A 90 17.43 2.69 3.33
C GLU A 90 16.14 2.45 4.12
N LYS A 91 15.74 3.39 4.96
CA LYS A 91 14.48 3.29 5.71
C LYS A 91 13.27 3.23 4.78
N PHE A 92 13.21 4.10 3.78
CA PHE A 92 12.12 4.08 2.79
C PHE A 92 12.09 2.77 2.01
N ASN A 93 13.25 2.24 1.63
CA ASN A 93 13.33 0.97 0.89
C ASN A 93 12.86 -0.21 1.75
N THR A 94 13.23 -0.24 3.03
CA THR A 94 12.78 -1.28 3.97
C THR A 94 11.26 -1.26 4.12
N ILE A 95 10.68 -0.08 4.32
CA ILE A 95 9.23 0.11 4.44
C ILE A 95 8.54 -0.28 3.13
N ARG A 96 9.12 0.12 1.99
CA ARG A 96 8.58 -0.20 0.66
C ARG A 96 8.50 -1.69 0.43
N VAL A 97 9.54 -2.45 0.75
CA VAL A 97 9.57 -3.91 0.60
C VAL A 97 8.44 -4.56 1.42
N LYS A 98 8.23 -4.09 2.64
CA LYS A 98 7.15 -4.57 3.50
C LYS A 98 5.78 -4.36 2.84
N HIS A 99 5.54 -3.17 2.31
CA HIS A 99 4.26 -2.84 1.68
C HIS A 99 4.09 -3.51 0.31
N LEU A 100 5.19 -3.70 -0.44
CA LEU A 100 5.17 -4.48 -1.69
C LEU A 100 4.75 -5.93 -1.40
N SER A 101 5.28 -6.55 -0.34
CA SER A 101 4.90 -7.90 0.06
C SER A 101 3.42 -7.98 0.43
N ALA A 102 2.91 -7.00 1.17
CA ALA A 102 1.50 -6.94 1.55
C ALA A 102 0.58 -6.78 0.32
N LEU A 103 0.96 -5.90 -0.61
CA LEU A 103 0.17 -5.67 -1.83
C LEU A 103 0.21 -6.90 -2.75
N ALA A 104 1.35 -7.56 -2.86
CA ALA A 104 1.48 -8.80 -3.63
C ALA A 104 0.53 -9.89 -3.11
N ARG A 105 0.43 -10.04 -1.79
CA ARG A 105 -0.54 -10.97 -1.18
C ARG A 105 -1.98 -10.57 -1.50
N LEU A 106 -2.28 -9.28 -1.41
CA LEU A 106 -3.62 -8.77 -1.68
C LEU A 106 -4.05 -9.03 -3.12
N ARG A 107 -3.13 -8.90 -4.08
CA ARG A 107 -3.36 -9.19 -5.49
C ARG A 107 -3.16 -10.65 -5.87
N ASN A 108 -2.70 -11.47 -4.93
CA ASN A 108 -2.40 -12.88 -5.14
C ASN A 108 -1.36 -13.10 -6.25
N VAL A 109 -0.31 -12.31 -6.23
CA VAL A 109 0.82 -12.40 -7.17
C VAL A 109 2.14 -12.42 -6.40
N SER A 110 3.23 -12.78 -7.08
CA SER A 110 4.57 -12.67 -6.49
C SER A 110 5.01 -11.20 -6.40
N VAL A 111 5.97 -10.91 -5.53
CA VAL A 111 6.55 -9.55 -5.43
C VAL A 111 7.18 -9.15 -6.77
N ARG A 112 7.86 -10.08 -7.44
CA ARG A 112 8.45 -9.84 -8.76
C ARG A 112 7.40 -9.43 -9.79
N GLU A 113 6.28 -10.15 -9.84
CA GLU A 113 5.17 -9.84 -10.74
C GLU A 113 4.56 -8.48 -10.41
N LEU A 114 4.37 -8.19 -9.12
CA LEU A 114 3.86 -6.91 -8.67
C LEU A 114 4.80 -5.77 -9.11
N MET A 115 6.10 -5.93 -8.97
CA MET A 115 7.08 -4.91 -9.39
C MET A 115 6.98 -4.63 -10.88
N LYS A 116 6.74 -5.65 -11.69
CA LYS A 116 6.48 -5.47 -13.13
C LYS A 116 5.21 -4.68 -13.38
N GLN A 117 4.11 -5.01 -12.65
CA GLN A 117 2.84 -4.31 -12.79
C GLN A 117 2.96 -2.82 -12.44
N LEU A 118 3.80 -2.49 -11.46
CA LEU A 118 4.00 -1.12 -10.98
C LEU A 118 5.15 -0.40 -11.71
N ASP A 119 5.81 -1.07 -12.65
CA ASP A 119 6.98 -0.54 -13.38
C ASP A 119 8.12 -0.12 -12.42
N ILE A 120 8.33 -0.91 -11.38
CA ILE A 120 9.43 -0.71 -10.42
C ILE A 120 10.59 -1.59 -10.84
N LYS A 121 11.75 -0.97 -11.07
CA LYS A 121 12.97 -1.70 -11.38
C LYS A 121 13.56 -2.28 -10.10
N ALA A 122 14.00 -3.55 -10.17
CA ALA A 122 14.76 -4.14 -9.09
C ALA A 122 16.06 -3.33 -8.87
N TYR A 123 16.32 -3.00 -7.61
CA TYR A 123 17.55 -2.31 -7.26
C TYR A 123 18.70 -3.33 -7.35
N ASN A 124 19.46 -3.25 -8.42
CA ASN A 124 20.77 -3.87 -8.47
C ASN A 124 21.74 -2.88 -7.86
N GLY A 125 21.91 -2.99 -6.57
CA GLY A 125 22.80 -2.14 -5.77
C GLY A 125 24.23 -2.22 -6.20
#